data_e370b4c4ca0c1fb0856de498ac85b5fd
#
_entry.id   e370b4c4ca0c1fb0856de498ac85b5fd
#
_cell.length_a   1.000
_cell.length_b   1.000
_cell.length_c   1.000
_cell.angle_alpha   90.00
_cell.angle_beta   90.00
_cell.angle_gamma   90.00
#
_symmetry.space_group_name_H-M   'P 1'
#
loop_
_entity.id
_entity.type
_entity.pdbx_description
1 polymer ?
#
loop_
_entity_poly.entity_id
_entity_poly.type
_entity_poly.pdbx_seq_one_letter_code
_entity_poly.pdbx_strand_id
1 'polypeptide(L)'
;MGGSWRVPVMEKLLKKSFIEELKLDGTYNDSSFAREYESEWSGDAENAYFSSDKFDKHRTLLQPEYQYSERSSKSAYYVLGVDVGRKGCTTECVVIKVTPQAQGSALKTVVNIYTWDEEHFEQQAINLKRLYYKYKARAIAIDANGLGIGLIDFMVKNQVDPETNELLPNFGVENDEEGFYKKFKDGDTEIDAMYLIKANAPINTEAHSYVQTQLSSGKIKFLIDEN
;
A
#
# COMPACT_ATOMS: atom_id res chain seq x y z
N MET A 1 -11.79 -20.78 -10.33
CA MET A 1 -11.67 -20.90 -11.81
C MET A 1 -12.60 -19.86 -12.40
N GLY A 2 -12.08 -18.76 -12.91
CA GLY A 2 -12.87 -17.78 -13.66
C GLY A 2 -13.28 -18.40 -15.00
N GLY A 3 -14.57 -18.39 -15.34
CA GLY A 3 -15.04 -18.87 -16.62
C GLY A 3 -15.13 -17.75 -17.65
N SER A 4 -14.70 -17.99 -18.88
CA SER A 4 -14.89 -17.05 -20.00
C SER A 4 -16.37 -16.69 -20.18
N TRP A 5 -16.67 -15.47 -20.68
CA TRP A 5 -18.02 -15.01 -21.00
C TRP A 5 -18.81 -16.00 -21.91
N ARG A 6 -18.11 -16.90 -22.59
CA ARG A 6 -18.71 -17.94 -23.42
C ARG A 6 -19.56 -18.90 -22.61
N VAL A 7 -19.15 -19.21 -21.36
CA VAL A 7 -19.91 -20.12 -20.49
C VAL A 7 -21.27 -19.55 -20.10
N PRO A 8 -21.39 -18.33 -19.53
CA PRO A 8 -22.69 -17.71 -19.29
C PRO A 8 -23.57 -17.55 -20.53
N VAL A 9 -22.98 -17.34 -21.71
CA VAL A 9 -23.75 -17.28 -22.96
C VAL A 9 -24.29 -18.67 -23.32
N MET A 10 -23.50 -19.74 -23.20
CA MET A 10 -23.96 -21.10 -23.42
C MET A 10 -25.08 -21.52 -22.44
N GLU A 11 -24.98 -21.08 -21.20
CA GLU A 11 -25.99 -21.33 -20.15
C GLU A 11 -27.19 -20.38 -20.23
N LYS A 12 -27.26 -19.51 -21.24
CA LYS A 12 -28.33 -18.50 -21.47
C LYS A 12 -28.49 -17.49 -20.32
N LEU A 13 -27.47 -17.31 -19.50
CA LEU A 13 -27.41 -16.31 -18.43
C LEU A 13 -26.98 -14.94 -18.96
N LEU A 14 -26.28 -14.90 -20.09
CA LEU A 14 -25.81 -13.69 -20.74
C LEU A 14 -26.19 -13.72 -22.24
N LYS A 15 -26.66 -12.59 -22.78
CA LYS A 15 -26.95 -12.47 -24.20
C LYS A 15 -25.66 -12.18 -24.98
N LYS A 16 -25.46 -12.86 -26.10
CA LYS A 16 -24.32 -12.62 -26.99
C LYS A 16 -24.28 -11.18 -27.50
N SER A 17 -25.47 -10.56 -27.77
CA SER A 17 -25.58 -9.17 -28.19
C SER A 17 -24.95 -8.19 -27.21
N PHE A 18 -25.01 -8.46 -25.89
CA PHE A 18 -24.35 -7.64 -24.88
C PHE A 18 -22.82 -7.57 -25.07
N ILE A 19 -22.20 -8.70 -25.43
CA ILE A 19 -20.76 -8.73 -25.71
C ILE A 19 -20.43 -7.98 -27.01
N GLU A 20 -21.32 -8.06 -28.00
CA GLU A 20 -21.15 -7.33 -29.28
C GLU A 20 -21.30 -5.81 -29.04
N GLU A 21 -22.25 -5.39 -28.23
CA GLU A 21 -22.43 -3.99 -27.82
C GLU A 21 -21.21 -3.45 -27.06
N LEU A 22 -20.67 -4.22 -26.09
CA LEU A 22 -19.46 -3.86 -25.34
C LEU A 22 -18.25 -3.66 -26.27
N LYS A 23 -18.13 -4.46 -27.33
CA LYS A 23 -17.04 -4.34 -28.31
C LYS A 23 -17.19 -3.12 -29.23
N LEU A 24 -18.42 -2.62 -29.38
CA LEU A 24 -18.71 -1.43 -30.17
C LEU A 24 -18.65 -0.15 -29.35
N ASP A 25 -18.59 -0.26 -28.00
CA ASP A 25 -18.44 0.90 -27.12
C ASP A 25 -17.09 1.57 -27.37
N GLY A 26 -17.09 2.90 -27.47
CA GLY A 26 -15.88 3.70 -27.69
C GLY A 26 -14.84 3.61 -26.56
N THR A 27 -15.17 2.94 -25.45
CA THR A 27 -14.27 2.64 -24.32
C THR A 27 -13.68 1.23 -24.39
N TYR A 28 -13.99 0.46 -25.46
CA TYR A 28 -13.51 -0.90 -25.62
C TYR A 28 -11.98 -0.97 -25.68
N ASN A 29 -11.42 -1.87 -24.89
CA ASN A 29 -9.99 -2.17 -24.87
C ASN A 29 -9.80 -3.70 -24.84
N ASP A 30 -9.08 -4.25 -25.80
CA ASP A 30 -8.86 -5.69 -25.96
C ASP A 30 -8.25 -6.33 -24.70
N SER A 31 -7.27 -5.69 -24.08
CA SER A 31 -6.59 -6.22 -22.88
C SER A 31 -7.51 -6.26 -21.67
N SER A 32 -8.33 -5.22 -21.46
CA SER A 32 -9.33 -5.21 -20.39
C SER A 32 -10.41 -6.23 -20.63
N PHE A 33 -10.86 -6.39 -21.88
CA PHE A 33 -11.87 -7.37 -22.25
C PHE A 33 -11.36 -8.81 -22.05
N ALA A 34 -10.14 -9.12 -22.48
CA ALA A 34 -9.51 -10.43 -22.28
C ALA A 34 -9.44 -10.79 -20.80
N ARG A 35 -9.03 -9.85 -19.94
CA ARG A 35 -8.91 -10.06 -18.50
C ARG A 35 -10.27 -10.22 -17.82
N GLU A 36 -11.23 -9.35 -18.11
CA GLU A 36 -12.52 -9.29 -17.40
C GLU A 36 -13.54 -10.31 -17.91
N TYR A 37 -13.55 -10.55 -19.22
CA TYR A 37 -14.56 -11.39 -19.86
C TYR A 37 -14.03 -12.70 -20.40
N GLU A 38 -12.76 -12.83 -20.74
CA GLU A 38 -12.18 -14.08 -21.25
C GLU A 38 -11.38 -14.83 -20.19
N SER A 39 -11.17 -14.24 -19.00
CA SER A 39 -10.36 -14.83 -17.94
C SER A 39 -8.93 -15.17 -18.39
N GLU A 40 -8.44 -14.43 -19.37
CA GLU A 40 -7.08 -14.55 -19.85
C GLU A 40 -6.16 -13.64 -19.02
N TRP A 41 -5.27 -14.26 -18.28
CA TRP A 41 -4.16 -13.56 -17.65
C TRP A 41 -3.06 -13.41 -18.68
N SER A 42 -3.00 -12.27 -19.35
CA SER A 42 -1.85 -11.93 -20.17
C SER A 42 -0.73 -11.49 -19.21
N GLY A 43 0.30 -12.31 -19.10
CA GLY A 43 1.58 -11.80 -18.63
C GLY A 43 1.97 -10.64 -19.58
N ASP A 44 2.35 -9.48 -19.02
CA ASP A 44 2.73 -8.29 -19.75
C ASP A 44 1.83 -7.93 -20.95
N ALA A 45 0.67 -7.33 -20.68
CA ALA A 45 -0.03 -6.60 -21.72
C ALA A 45 0.90 -5.48 -22.22
N GLU A 46 1.07 -5.35 -23.54
CA GLU A 46 1.83 -4.23 -24.18
C GLU A 46 1.40 -2.85 -23.63
N ASN A 47 0.24 -2.76 -22.98
CA ASN A 47 -0.34 -1.58 -22.35
C ASN A 47 -0.47 -1.70 -20.82
N ALA A 48 0.24 -2.61 -20.16
CA ALA A 48 0.24 -2.64 -18.71
C ALA A 48 0.78 -1.32 -18.17
N TYR A 49 0.05 -0.69 -17.24
CA TYR A 49 0.46 0.57 -16.62
C TYR A 49 1.83 0.42 -15.93
N PHE A 50 2.06 -0.75 -15.35
CA PHE A 50 3.35 -1.18 -14.82
C PHE A 50 3.76 -2.48 -15.51
N SER A 51 4.89 -2.48 -16.22
CA SER A 51 5.45 -3.70 -16.81
C SER A 51 6.28 -4.44 -15.79
N SER A 52 6.19 -5.77 -15.74
CA SER A 52 6.98 -6.64 -14.85
C SER A 52 8.48 -6.44 -15.07
N ASP A 53 8.91 -6.31 -16.31
CA ASP A 53 10.31 -6.04 -16.67
C ASP A 53 10.89 -4.81 -15.96
N LYS A 54 10.07 -3.77 -15.74
CA LYS A 54 10.51 -2.56 -15.04
C LYS A 54 10.71 -2.82 -13.56
N PHE A 55 9.85 -3.63 -12.94
CA PHE A 55 10.03 -4.06 -11.55
C PHE A 55 11.26 -4.94 -11.40
N ASP A 56 11.41 -5.95 -12.25
CA ASP A 56 12.51 -6.93 -12.18
C ASP A 56 13.89 -6.28 -12.30
N LYS A 57 14.04 -5.28 -13.16
CA LYS A 57 15.27 -4.48 -13.24
C LYS A 57 15.65 -3.76 -11.95
N HIS A 58 14.66 -3.52 -11.09
CA HIS A 58 14.84 -2.78 -9.83
C HIS A 58 14.76 -3.66 -8.59
N ARG A 59 14.63 -4.98 -8.75
CA ARG A 59 14.79 -5.98 -7.70
C ARG A 59 16.28 -6.19 -7.44
N THR A 60 16.84 -5.40 -6.55
CA THR A 60 18.30 -5.37 -6.31
C THR A 60 18.68 -5.57 -4.86
N LEU A 61 17.73 -5.57 -3.93
CA LEU A 61 17.97 -5.79 -2.51
C LEU A 61 17.96 -7.28 -2.21
N LEU A 62 19.12 -7.83 -1.81
CA LEU A 62 19.33 -9.27 -1.57
C LEU A 62 18.65 -9.80 -0.32
N GLN A 63 18.49 -8.95 0.70
CA GLN A 63 17.92 -9.33 1.98
C GLN A 63 17.07 -8.20 2.54
N PRO A 64 15.94 -8.51 3.21
CA PRO A 64 15.13 -7.51 3.87
C PRO A 64 15.87 -6.88 5.06
N GLU A 65 15.51 -5.66 5.37
CA GLU A 65 15.89 -5.04 6.64
C GLU A 65 14.74 -5.27 7.64
N TYR A 66 15.05 -5.78 8.82
CA TYR A 66 14.04 -6.07 9.85
C TYR A 66 13.92 -5.00 10.91
N GLN A 67 14.81 -4.01 10.88
CA GLN A 67 14.86 -2.89 11.83
C GLN A 67 15.66 -1.72 11.24
N TYR A 68 15.68 -0.61 11.95
CA TYR A 68 16.53 0.52 11.61
C TYR A 68 18.00 0.07 11.42
N SER A 69 18.59 0.46 10.29
CA SER A 69 19.97 0.12 9.95
C SER A 69 20.88 1.32 10.21
N GLU A 70 21.79 1.18 11.18
CA GLU A 70 22.81 2.19 11.48
C GLU A 70 23.85 2.37 10.39
N ARG A 71 23.95 1.39 9.47
CA ARG A 71 24.81 1.46 8.27
C ARG A 71 24.27 2.38 7.19
N SER A 72 23.04 2.88 7.38
CA SER A 72 22.42 3.80 6.44
C SER A 72 23.09 5.16 6.48
N SER A 73 22.99 5.92 5.39
CA SER A 73 23.35 7.35 5.38
C SER A 73 22.65 8.06 6.55
N LYS A 74 23.36 8.99 7.21
CA LYS A 74 22.77 9.77 8.32
C LYS A 74 21.51 10.55 7.93
N SER A 75 21.33 10.82 6.65
CA SER A 75 20.14 11.49 6.10
C SER A 75 19.02 10.52 5.69
N ALA A 76 19.27 9.20 5.68
CA ALA A 76 18.24 8.23 5.37
C ALA A 76 17.23 8.10 6.49
N TYR A 77 15.96 7.89 6.13
CA TYR A 77 14.86 7.68 7.05
C TYR A 77 13.89 6.62 6.52
N TYR A 78 13.06 6.09 7.39
CA TYR A 78 12.05 5.09 7.03
C TYR A 78 10.66 5.69 7.09
N VAL A 79 9.80 5.22 6.20
CA VAL A 79 8.35 5.48 6.21
C VAL A 79 7.61 4.17 6.04
N LEU A 80 6.42 4.08 6.62
CA LEU A 80 5.52 2.93 6.49
C LEU A 80 4.36 3.34 5.61
N GLY A 81 4.01 2.50 4.63
CA GLY A 81 2.79 2.65 3.82
C GLY A 81 1.83 1.51 4.14
N VAL A 82 0.58 1.81 4.48
CA VAL A 82 -0.36 0.81 4.98
C VAL A 82 -1.63 0.81 4.14
N ASP A 83 -1.94 -0.34 3.58
CA ASP A 83 -3.24 -0.67 3.00
C ASP A 83 -3.99 -1.57 3.99
N VAL A 84 -5.16 -1.11 4.43
CA VAL A 84 -5.88 -1.70 5.57
C VAL A 84 -6.91 -2.71 5.10
N GLY A 85 -6.69 -3.96 5.43
CA GLY A 85 -7.64 -5.05 5.24
C GLY A 85 -8.32 -5.50 6.53
N ARG A 86 -9.40 -6.24 6.38
CA ARG A 86 -10.10 -6.95 7.45
C ARG A 86 -10.81 -8.17 6.84
N LYS A 87 -11.64 -8.84 7.57
CA LYS A 87 -12.35 -10.08 7.22
C LYS A 87 -12.35 -10.42 5.73
N GLY A 88 -11.56 -11.42 5.36
CA GLY A 88 -11.37 -11.84 3.97
C GLY A 88 -10.38 -11.00 3.15
N CYS A 89 -9.69 -10.05 3.78
CA CYS A 89 -8.65 -9.22 3.17
C CYS A 89 -7.46 -9.09 4.12
N THR A 90 -6.26 -9.10 3.58
CA THR A 90 -5.01 -8.86 4.31
C THR A 90 -4.76 -7.36 4.50
N THR A 91 -4.10 -7.00 5.60
CA THR A 91 -3.48 -5.68 5.75
C THR A 91 -2.03 -5.78 5.33
N GLU A 92 -1.62 -4.89 4.44
CA GLU A 92 -0.25 -4.82 3.95
C GLU A 92 0.46 -3.59 4.51
N CYS A 93 1.63 -3.79 5.09
CA CYS A 93 2.49 -2.70 5.53
C CYS A 93 3.84 -2.75 4.81
N VAL A 94 4.07 -1.80 3.93
CA VAL A 94 5.30 -1.66 3.16
C VAL A 94 6.27 -0.76 3.90
N VAL A 95 7.46 -1.23 4.19
CA VAL A 95 8.54 -0.45 4.81
C VAL A 95 9.46 0.11 3.73
N ILE A 96 9.50 1.41 3.62
CA ILE A 96 10.28 2.12 2.62
C ILE A 96 11.40 2.91 3.30
N LYS A 97 12.63 2.62 2.90
CA LYS A 97 13.81 3.42 3.25
C LYS A 97 14.00 4.51 2.20
N VAL A 98 13.97 5.74 2.61
CA VAL A 98 14.17 6.91 1.76
C VAL A 98 15.58 7.44 1.98
N THR A 99 16.38 7.46 0.93
CA THR A 99 17.76 7.96 0.95
C THR A 99 17.86 9.21 0.08
N PRO A 100 17.94 10.42 0.68
CA PRO A 100 18.15 11.65 -0.06
C PRO A 100 19.39 11.56 -0.94
N GLN A 101 19.32 12.14 -2.14
CA GLN A 101 20.41 12.21 -3.09
C GLN A 101 20.94 13.63 -3.18
N ALA A 102 22.19 13.81 -3.56
CA ALA A 102 22.78 15.13 -3.75
C ALA A 102 22.05 15.94 -4.84
N GLN A 103 21.53 15.23 -5.84
CA GLN A 103 20.74 15.84 -6.92
C GLN A 103 19.56 14.96 -7.29
N GLY A 104 18.44 15.57 -7.67
CA GLY A 104 17.23 14.89 -8.10
C GLY A 104 16.41 14.28 -6.96
N SER A 105 15.49 13.36 -7.29
CA SER A 105 14.61 12.72 -6.31
C SER A 105 15.36 11.70 -5.44
N ALA A 106 14.92 11.57 -4.18
CA ALA A 106 15.47 10.58 -3.25
C ALA A 106 15.30 9.15 -3.79
N LEU A 107 16.23 8.27 -3.44
CA LEU A 107 16.10 6.83 -3.68
C LEU A 107 15.15 6.25 -2.63
N LYS A 108 14.15 5.49 -3.07
CA LYS A 108 13.21 4.75 -2.23
C LYS A 108 13.54 3.26 -2.38
N THR A 109 13.78 2.59 -1.28
CA THR A 109 14.02 1.14 -1.27
C THR A 109 12.93 0.49 -0.43
N VAL A 110 12.13 -0.36 -1.03
CA VAL A 110 11.22 -1.25 -0.29
C VAL A 110 12.09 -2.29 0.40
N VAL A 111 12.24 -2.14 1.70
CA VAL A 111 13.18 -2.96 2.50
C VAL A 111 12.50 -4.11 3.20
N ASN A 112 11.18 -4.05 3.38
CA ASN A 112 10.38 -5.14 3.93
C ASN A 112 8.89 -4.91 3.63
N ILE A 113 8.12 -6.00 3.69
CA ILE A 113 6.66 -5.99 3.60
C ILE A 113 6.14 -6.90 4.71
N TYR A 114 5.14 -6.44 5.44
CA TYR A 114 4.45 -7.20 6.47
C TYR A 114 3.00 -7.38 6.07
N THR A 115 2.52 -8.60 6.11
CA THR A 115 1.15 -8.99 5.78
C THR A 115 0.47 -9.53 7.03
N TRP A 116 -0.71 -9.02 7.36
CA TRP A 116 -1.53 -9.50 8.46
C TRP A 116 -2.89 -9.94 7.92
N ASP A 117 -3.22 -11.19 8.17
CA ASP A 117 -4.47 -11.79 7.73
C ASP A 117 -5.49 -11.81 8.87
N GLU A 118 -6.69 -11.31 8.60
CA GLU A 118 -7.86 -11.31 9.50
C GLU A 118 -7.62 -10.75 10.93
N GLU A 119 -6.56 -9.99 11.16
CA GLU A 119 -6.28 -9.41 12.47
C GLU A 119 -7.26 -8.30 12.85
N HIS A 120 -7.58 -8.20 14.15
CA HIS A 120 -8.37 -7.11 14.69
C HIS A 120 -7.60 -5.78 14.60
N PHE A 121 -8.29 -4.66 14.39
CA PHE A 121 -7.66 -3.34 14.26
C PHE A 121 -6.79 -2.95 15.46
N GLU A 122 -7.15 -3.37 16.66
CA GLU A 122 -6.33 -3.15 17.85
C GLU A 122 -4.96 -3.84 17.70
N GLN A 123 -4.94 -5.10 17.26
CA GLN A 123 -3.70 -5.83 17.05
C GLN A 123 -2.88 -5.23 15.90
N GLN A 124 -3.54 -4.84 14.80
CA GLN A 124 -2.88 -4.14 13.70
C GLN A 124 -2.25 -2.82 14.17
N ALA A 125 -2.94 -2.05 15.02
CA ALA A 125 -2.40 -0.82 15.58
C ALA A 125 -1.17 -1.06 16.46
N ILE A 126 -1.18 -2.10 17.31
CA ILE A 126 -0.03 -2.52 18.10
C ILE A 126 1.14 -2.88 17.19
N ASN A 127 0.90 -3.69 16.16
CA ASN A 127 1.92 -4.10 15.20
C ASN A 127 2.53 -2.90 14.46
N LEU A 128 1.72 -1.95 14.02
CA LEU A 128 2.20 -0.73 13.36
C LEU A 128 3.04 0.15 14.29
N LYS A 129 2.64 0.32 15.53
CA LYS A 129 3.41 1.06 16.54
C LYS A 129 4.75 0.37 16.81
N ARG A 130 4.76 -0.97 16.96
CA ARG A 130 6.00 -1.75 17.05
C ARG A 130 6.94 -1.50 15.87
N LEU A 131 6.42 -1.56 14.65
CA LEU A 131 7.20 -1.31 13.44
C LEU A 131 7.73 0.13 13.39
N TYR A 132 6.91 1.11 13.76
CA TYR A 132 7.32 2.50 13.83
C TYR A 132 8.56 2.69 14.71
N TYR A 133 8.56 2.15 15.91
CA TYR A 133 9.72 2.22 16.81
C TYR A 133 10.89 1.37 16.33
N LYS A 134 10.62 0.16 15.85
CA LYS A 134 11.65 -0.79 15.38
C LYS A 134 12.47 -0.23 14.23
N TYR A 135 11.82 0.46 13.29
CA TYR A 135 12.49 1.12 12.16
C TYR A 135 12.88 2.57 12.44
N LYS A 136 12.54 3.11 13.61
CA LYS A 136 12.64 4.55 13.87
C LYS A 136 12.00 5.34 12.73
N ALA A 137 10.81 4.91 12.33
CA ALA A 137 10.13 5.49 11.18
C ALA A 137 9.78 6.96 11.43
N ARG A 138 9.75 7.73 10.36
CA ARG A 138 9.41 9.17 10.43
C ARG A 138 7.91 9.41 10.31
N ALA A 139 7.22 8.54 9.55
CA ALA A 139 5.79 8.67 9.31
C ALA A 139 5.18 7.32 8.93
N ILE A 140 3.87 7.22 9.11
CA ILE A 140 3.01 6.13 8.64
C ILE A 140 1.95 6.74 7.74
N ALA A 141 1.95 6.38 6.46
CA ALA A 141 0.90 6.74 5.51
C ALA A 141 -0.16 5.63 5.51
N ILE A 142 -1.42 5.99 5.78
CA ILE A 142 -2.53 5.03 5.89
C ILE A 142 -3.61 5.40 4.88
N ASP A 143 -4.09 4.43 4.08
CA ASP A 143 -5.32 4.64 3.31
C ASP A 143 -6.50 4.74 4.29
N ALA A 144 -7.03 5.96 4.39
CA ALA A 144 -8.12 6.31 5.29
C ALA A 144 -9.51 6.16 4.64
N ASN A 145 -9.60 5.51 3.48
CA ASN A 145 -10.87 5.16 2.88
C ASN A 145 -11.44 3.90 3.54
N GLY A 146 -12.75 3.91 3.82
CA GLY A 146 -13.45 2.73 4.31
C GLY A 146 -12.88 2.15 5.60
N LEU A 147 -12.22 1.00 5.53
CA LEU A 147 -11.74 0.25 6.70
C LEU A 147 -10.61 0.95 7.46
N GLY A 148 -9.81 1.77 6.79
CA GLY A 148 -8.70 2.50 7.41
C GLY A 148 -9.14 3.38 8.58
N ILE A 149 -10.35 3.95 8.54
CA ILE A 149 -10.89 4.76 9.64
C ILE A 149 -10.94 3.95 10.95
N GLY A 150 -11.36 2.68 10.90
CA GLY A 150 -11.42 1.83 12.09
C GLY A 150 -10.06 1.55 12.72
N LEU A 151 -9.01 1.45 11.93
CA LEU A 151 -7.64 1.31 12.43
C LEU A 151 -7.15 2.58 13.11
N ILE A 152 -7.46 3.76 12.55
CA ILE A 152 -7.04 5.05 13.09
C ILE A 152 -7.61 5.28 14.49
N ASP A 153 -8.84 4.84 14.78
CA ASP A 153 -9.45 4.94 16.11
C ASP A 153 -8.62 4.23 17.20
N PHE A 154 -7.91 3.17 16.85
CA PHE A 154 -6.97 2.50 17.77
C PHE A 154 -5.59 3.16 17.78
N MET A 155 -5.13 3.68 16.65
CA MET A 155 -3.82 4.34 16.57
C MET A 155 -3.74 5.61 17.44
N VAL A 156 -4.85 6.37 17.56
CA VAL A 156 -4.92 7.59 18.38
C VAL A 156 -5.08 7.32 19.89
N LYS A 157 -5.07 6.05 20.31
CA LYS A 157 -5.17 5.62 21.71
C LYS A 157 -3.84 5.10 22.21
N ASN A 158 -3.62 5.24 23.53
CA ASN A 158 -2.56 4.53 24.20
C ASN A 158 -2.88 3.03 24.21
N GLN A 159 -1.88 2.21 24.01
CA GLN A 159 -2.00 0.74 24.06
C GLN A 159 -0.88 0.17 24.89
N VAL A 160 -1.07 -1.05 25.39
CA VAL A 160 -0.03 -1.81 26.05
C VAL A 160 0.37 -2.96 25.14
N ASP A 161 1.64 -3.07 24.85
CA ASP A 161 2.17 -4.19 24.09
C ASP A 161 1.99 -5.49 24.89
N PRO A 162 1.20 -6.46 24.40
CA PRO A 162 0.94 -7.69 25.15
C PRO A 162 2.17 -8.61 25.32
N GLU A 163 3.22 -8.42 24.51
CA GLU A 163 4.44 -9.24 24.59
C GLU A 163 5.47 -8.64 25.56
N THR A 164 5.63 -7.30 25.52
CA THR A 164 6.66 -6.61 26.32
C THR A 164 6.10 -5.93 27.56
N ASN A 165 4.78 -5.76 27.64
CA ASN A 165 4.07 -4.99 28.65
C ASN A 165 4.49 -3.50 28.68
N GLU A 166 5.05 -3.00 27.58
CA GLU A 166 5.44 -1.60 27.43
C GLU A 166 4.27 -0.76 26.94
N LEU A 167 4.24 0.51 27.35
CA LEU A 167 3.26 1.46 26.85
C LEU A 167 3.63 1.88 25.43
N LEU A 168 2.70 1.69 24.51
CA LEU A 168 2.73 2.21 23.14
C LEU A 168 1.85 3.48 23.11
N PRO A 169 2.45 4.68 23.11
CA PRO A 169 1.68 5.92 23.17
C PRO A 169 0.81 6.13 21.95
N ASN A 170 -0.16 7.02 22.08
CA ASN A 170 -1.02 7.46 21.01
C ASN A 170 -0.24 8.17 19.92
N PHE A 171 -0.69 7.99 18.66
CA PHE A 171 -0.15 8.69 17.52
C PHE A 171 -1.12 9.77 17.02
N GLY A 172 -0.59 10.95 16.72
CA GLY A 172 -1.33 12.03 16.11
C GLY A 172 -1.41 11.89 14.58
N VAL A 173 -2.36 12.62 14.02
CA VAL A 173 -2.57 12.72 12.57
C VAL A 173 -2.05 14.07 12.09
N GLU A 174 -0.98 14.06 11.30
CA GLU A 174 -0.30 15.27 10.81
C GLU A 174 -1.21 16.15 9.94
N ASN A 175 -2.03 15.53 9.10
CA ASN A 175 -2.93 16.23 8.18
C ASN A 175 -4.40 16.28 8.69
N ASP A 176 -4.62 16.29 10.00
CA ASP A 176 -5.94 16.49 10.62
C ASP A 176 -6.27 17.99 10.74
N GLU A 177 -6.55 18.63 9.60
CA GLU A 177 -6.81 20.08 9.53
C GLU A 177 -8.01 20.51 10.39
N GLU A 178 -9.04 19.66 10.48
CA GLU A 178 -10.26 19.92 11.26
C GLU A 178 -10.12 19.54 12.75
N GLY A 179 -9.04 18.91 13.14
CA GLY A 179 -8.80 18.42 14.49
C GLY A 179 -9.78 17.31 14.91
N PHE A 180 -10.31 16.56 13.94
CA PHE A 180 -11.29 15.50 14.23
C PHE A 180 -10.73 14.43 15.15
N TYR A 181 -9.53 13.92 14.84
CA TYR A 181 -8.91 12.84 15.60
C TYR A 181 -8.34 13.30 16.94
N LYS A 182 -8.01 14.58 17.08
CA LYS A 182 -7.56 15.18 18.35
C LYS A 182 -8.57 15.01 19.49
N LYS A 183 -9.86 14.87 19.17
CA LYS A 183 -10.94 14.66 20.16
C LYS A 183 -10.91 13.27 20.80
N PHE A 184 -10.28 12.31 20.16
CA PHE A 184 -10.32 10.90 20.57
C PHE A 184 -8.98 10.40 21.11
N LYS A 185 -7.93 11.22 21.04
CA LYS A 185 -6.61 10.83 21.53
C LYS A 185 -6.57 10.70 23.05
N ASP A 186 -5.71 9.85 23.56
CA ASP A 186 -5.45 9.68 24.99
C ASP A 186 -4.26 10.53 25.41
N GLY A 187 -4.46 11.44 26.41
CA GLY A 187 -3.38 12.22 27.03
C GLY A 187 -2.70 13.24 26.10
N ASP A 188 -1.62 13.83 26.59
CA ASP A 188 -0.90 14.92 25.93
C ASP A 188 0.36 14.47 25.17
N THR A 189 0.77 13.22 25.36
CA THR A 189 1.96 12.65 24.68
C THR A 189 1.57 12.25 23.27
N GLU A 190 1.70 13.17 22.34
CA GLU A 190 1.37 12.96 20.94
C GLU A 190 2.67 12.83 20.13
N ILE A 191 2.73 11.79 19.32
CA ILE A 191 3.72 11.64 18.28
C ILE A 191 2.98 11.81 16.97
N ASP A 192 3.15 12.95 16.29
CA ASP A 192 2.57 13.20 14.97
C ASP A 192 3.24 12.29 13.95
N ALA A 193 2.71 11.10 13.82
CA ALA A 193 3.30 10.03 13.01
C ALA A 193 2.45 9.64 11.82
N MET A 194 1.13 9.89 11.86
CA MET A 194 0.22 9.40 10.83
C MET A 194 -0.09 10.46 9.78
N TYR A 195 -0.05 10.04 8.54
CA TYR A 195 -0.51 10.80 7.38
C TYR A 195 -1.65 10.03 6.69
N LEU A 196 -2.86 10.59 6.69
CA LEU A 196 -4.04 9.94 6.16
C LEU A 196 -4.23 10.26 4.69
N ILE A 197 -4.29 9.23 3.86
CA ILE A 197 -4.55 9.35 2.43
C ILE A 197 -6.02 9.05 2.20
N LYS A 198 -6.78 10.05 1.77
CA LYS A 198 -8.16 9.89 1.29
C LYS A 198 -8.10 9.76 -0.23
N ALA A 199 -7.80 8.55 -0.69
CA ALA A 199 -7.62 8.27 -2.10
C ALA A 199 -8.91 8.58 -2.90
N ASN A 200 -8.73 9.31 -3.99
CA ASN A 200 -9.75 9.60 -5.00
C ASN A 200 -9.10 9.48 -6.38
N ALA A 201 -9.88 9.56 -7.45
CA ALA A 201 -9.36 9.36 -8.80
C ALA A 201 -8.17 10.28 -9.18
N PRO A 202 -8.18 11.60 -8.89
CA PRO A 202 -7.01 12.46 -9.09
C PRO A 202 -5.77 12.02 -8.30
N ILE A 203 -5.92 11.78 -6.99
CA ILE A 203 -4.82 11.34 -6.12
C ILE A 203 -4.23 10.01 -6.60
N ASN A 204 -5.08 9.04 -6.94
CA ASN A 204 -4.63 7.75 -7.48
C ASN A 204 -3.88 7.92 -8.79
N THR A 205 -4.36 8.77 -9.70
CA THR A 205 -3.69 9.04 -10.97
C THR A 205 -2.31 9.67 -10.73
N GLU A 206 -2.21 10.63 -9.83
CA GLU A 206 -0.95 11.27 -9.47
C GLU A 206 0.03 10.28 -8.84
N ALA A 207 -0.43 9.47 -7.88
CA ALA A 207 0.37 8.45 -7.20
C ALA A 207 0.91 7.42 -8.20
N HIS A 208 0.07 6.90 -9.09
CA HIS A 208 0.48 5.95 -10.12
C HIS A 208 1.49 6.57 -11.09
N SER A 209 1.25 7.80 -11.55
CA SER A 209 2.17 8.52 -12.45
C SER A 209 3.52 8.78 -11.77
N TYR A 210 3.49 9.11 -10.48
CA TYR A 210 4.70 9.27 -9.69
C TYR A 210 5.50 7.98 -9.59
N VAL A 211 4.86 6.86 -9.20
CA VAL A 211 5.52 5.55 -9.13
C VAL A 211 6.11 5.14 -10.47
N GLN A 212 5.36 5.32 -11.57
CA GLN A 212 5.84 5.02 -12.92
C GLN A 212 7.10 5.83 -13.29
N THR A 213 7.10 7.12 -12.95
CA THR A 213 8.25 7.99 -13.19
C THR A 213 9.46 7.57 -12.34
N GLN A 214 9.24 7.23 -11.08
CA GLN A 214 10.30 6.78 -10.17
C GLN A 214 10.87 5.43 -10.59
N LEU A 215 10.04 4.49 -11.05
CA LEU A 215 10.49 3.23 -11.64
C LEU A 215 11.33 3.48 -12.89
N SER A 216 10.82 4.29 -13.82
CA SER A 216 11.53 4.57 -15.10
C SER A 216 12.87 5.26 -14.88
N SER A 217 13.00 6.07 -13.82
CA SER A 217 14.25 6.75 -13.44
C SER A 217 15.14 5.93 -12.50
N GLY A 218 14.75 4.69 -12.14
CA GLY A 218 15.51 3.83 -11.23
C GLY A 218 15.57 4.32 -9.79
N LYS A 219 14.60 5.14 -9.37
CA LYS A 219 14.53 5.75 -8.03
C LYS A 219 13.69 4.95 -7.04
N ILE A 220 13.16 3.80 -7.46
CA ILE A 220 12.57 2.79 -6.56
C ILE A 220 13.36 1.49 -6.72
N LYS A 221 13.65 0.83 -5.60
CA LYS A 221 14.29 -0.48 -5.53
C LYS A 221 13.45 -1.43 -4.69
N PHE A 222 13.51 -2.71 -5.01
CA PHE A 222 12.77 -3.78 -4.35
C PHE A 222 13.67 -4.93 -3.92
N LEU A 223 13.13 -5.77 -3.06
CA LEU A 223 13.70 -7.08 -2.74
C LEU A 223 13.77 -7.95 -4.01
N ILE A 224 14.78 -8.78 -4.11
CA ILE A 224 14.93 -9.77 -5.19
C ILE A 224 13.87 -10.85 -5.03
N ASP A 225 13.61 -11.26 -3.78
CA ASP A 225 12.62 -12.25 -3.42
C ASP A 225 11.70 -11.65 -2.36
N GLU A 226 10.41 -11.92 -2.45
CA GLU A 226 9.38 -11.44 -1.53
C GLU A 226 8.99 -12.50 -0.49
N ASN A 227 9.73 -13.64 -0.46
CA ASN A 227 9.49 -14.73 0.48
C ASN A 227 10.26 -14.57 1.80
#